data_3ed3e0ab17c55072bab4efbf8f5eb7db
#
_entry.id   3ed3e0ab17c55072bab4efbf8f5eb7db
#
_cell.length_a   1.000
_cell.length_b   1.000
_cell.length_c   1.000
_cell.angle_alpha   90.00
_cell.angle_beta   90.00
_cell.angle_gamma   90.00
#
_symmetry.space_group_name_H-M   'P 1'
#
loop_
_entity.id
_entity.type
_entity.pdbx_description
1 polymer ?
#
loop_
_entity_poly.entity_id
_entity_poly.type
_entity_poly.pdbx_seq_one_letter_code
_entity_poly.pdbx_strand_id
1 'polypeptide(L)'
;MDIQEIRETPIWTLYEKGRNFHRRMGIYADTDINYRMYNGNQWDGAKLGDVEPVQKNFIKPIVKYKVSVIHDNLYAIVYSSQNFENIEFHRQADRYCDMLNRYAARVWERDKMDFKGRRVTKDSAINDEGIIYVDFDREKMMPVNEIIKKNDIYYGDENDDDIQAQPYILLRRRMPVVNAIEFALANGMSEGDVVYIIGDDDVFDESGEAAKEEVDNMVTVVYKMYKKDGTFHYSIATRWVTIAEDVDTGLTIYPIAHFNWEEKEGSARGEGEVRYLIPNQIEVNRTEVRRVLTVKYQAYPQKVVDVSKISNPAALNTVGGTIRTNGTPVDDVHKIVGTIPPAQMSPDVKQLQEDLIQMTRELAGAGETATGQVDPEAASGRAILAVQQASRAPMTEQKESYKNFIEDLARIWLEYLVVYSVDGVNMEEEVIDPQTGEEIIQMVKIPQSVLQQLQAVAKIDITPKSVYDRFAQEQTIENLLMQGFFTAQRVSELATYAEVLDDDSVAPKTKILEAIDHIKEEQRRIAMIQAQAQMMQQRAQQFLMEDPEGQASMMADAQMQLMAERQQPIEGEAEVIAEEEQQAKAAEKAE
;
A
#
# COMPACT_ATOMS: atom_id res chain seq x y z
N MET A 1 -49.51 -29.95 1.53
CA MET A 1 -48.15 -29.37 1.48
C MET A 1 -47.32 -30.14 2.45
N ASP A 2 -46.49 -31.05 1.93
CA ASP A 2 -45.52 -31.74 2.75
C ASP A 2 -44.55 -30.69 3.25
N ILE A 3 -44.44 -30.58 4.56
CA ILE A 3 -43.42 -29.77 5.21
C ILE A 3 -42.10 -30.51 4.88
N GLN A 4 -41.44 -30.10 3.79
CA GLN A 4 -40.04 -30.49 3.60
C GLN A 4 -39.33 -30.00 4.85
N GLU A 5 -38.77 -30.93 5.64
CA GLU A 5 -37.90 -30.58 6.76
C GLU A 5 -36.84 -29.63 6.24
N ILE A 6 -36.92 -28.37 6.68
CA ILE A 6 -35.91 -27.36 6.33
C ILE A 6 -34.60 -27.88 6.95
N ARG A 7 -33.71 -28.37 6.11
CA ARG A 7 -32.38 -28.86 6.54
C ARG A 7 -31.34 -27.79 6.20
N GLU A 8 -30.35 -27.70 7.07
CA GLU A 8 -29.19 -26.86 6.79
C GLU A 8 -28.47 -27.31 5.52
N THR A 9 -27.97 -26.35 4.75
CA THR A 9 -27.24 -26.66 3.50
C THR A 9 -25.92 -27.37 3.79
N PRO A 10 -25.42 -28.24 2.89
CA PRO A 10 -24.11 -28.88 3.07
C PRO A 10 -22.97 -27.86 3.22
N ILE A 11 -23.07 -26.70 2.58
CA ILE A 11 -22.09 -25.62 2.68
C ILE A 11 -22.11 -25.02 4.09
N TRP A 12 -23.29 -24.85 4.68
CA TRP A 12 -23.41 -24.38 6.06
C TRP A 12 -22.75 -25.33 7.07
N THR A 13 -22.90 -26.63 6.87
CA THR A 13 -22.24 -27.63 7.71
C THR A 13 -20.72 -27.53 7.66
N LEU A 14 -20.14 -27.27 6.47
CA LEU A 14 -18.70 -27.03 6.31
C LEU A 14 -18.29 -25.72 6.99
N TYR A 15 -19.10 -24.69 6.83
CA TYR A 15 -18.87 -23.40 7.47
C TYR A 15 -18.87 -23.52 9.00
N GLU A 16 -19.81 -24.25 9.59
CA GLU A 16 -19.82 -24.50 11.04
C GLU A 16 -18.59 -25.25 11.53
N LYS A 17 -18.07 -26.18 10.74
CA LYS A 17 -16.79 -26.86 11.05
C LYS A 17 -15.64 -25.85 11.10
N GLY A 18 -15.53 -24.97 10.11
CA GLY A 18 -14.53 -23.92 10.06
C GLY A 18 -14.68 -22.95 11.24
N ARG A 19 -15.91 -22.51 11.53
CA ARG A 19 -16.21 -21.64 12.66
C ARG A 19 -15.84 -22.27 14.01
N ASN A 20 -16.14 -23.55 14.19
CA ASN A 20 -15.76 -24.28 15.40
C ASN A 20 -14.24 -24.46 15.51
N PHE A 21 -13.54 -24.64 14.39
CA PHE A 21 -12.07 -24.65 14.38
C PHE A 21 -11.52 -23.28 14.85
N HIS A 22 -12.01 -22.17 14.28
CA HIS A 22 -11.58 -20.82 14.67
C HIS A 22 -11.82 -20.55 16.15
N ARG A 23 -12.98 -20.98 16.71
CA ARG A 23 -13.26 -20.87 18.15
C ARG A 23 -12.28 -21.68 18.99
N ARG A 24 -12.03 -22.94 18.60
CA ARG A 24 -11.12 -23.83 19.31
C ARG A 24 -9.68 -23.32 19.31
N MET A 25 -9.24 -22.73 18.19
CA MET A 25 -7.89 -22.16 18.05
C MET A 25 -7.78 -20.74 18.61
N GLY A 26 -8.88 -20.15 19.06
CA GLY A 26 -8.88 -18.81 19.63
C GLY A 26 -8.73 -17.68 18.60
N ILE A 27 -8.89 -17.95 17.30
CA ILE A 27 -8.64 -16.97 16.22
C ILE A 27 -9.46 -15.70 16.40
N TYR A 28 -10.73 -15.82 16.78
CA TYR A 28 -11.59 -14.65 17.01
C TYR A 28 -11.13 -13.81 18.21
N ALA A 29 -10.79 -14.47 19.32
CA ALA A 29 -10.31 -13.81 20.52
C ALA A 29 -8.96 -13.13 20.29
N ASP A 30 -8.02 -13.81 19.61
CA ASP A 30 -6.71 -13.25 19.27
C ASP A 30 -6.86 -12.03 18.35
N THR A 31 -7.74 -12.09 17.36
CA THR A 31 -8.03 -10.96 16.45
C THR A 31 -8.54 -9.75 17.22
N ASP A 32 -9.50 -9.96 18.15
CA ASP A 32 -10.06 -8.87 18.96
C ASP A 32 -9.00 -8.29 19.92
N ILE A 33 -8.23 -9.14 20.60
CA ILE A 33 -7.14 -8.72 21.49
C ILE A 33 -6.10 -7.91 20.71
N ASN A 34 -5.66 -8.38 19.56
CA ASN A 34 -4.66 -7.70 18.73
C ASN A 34 -5.14 -6.30 18.30
N TYR A 35 -6.39 -6.18 17.82
CA TYR A 35 -6.95 -4.89 17.47
C TYR A 35 -7.11 -3.95 18.65
N ARG A 36 -7.57 -4.44 19.81
CA ARG A 36 -7.68 -3.65 21.04
C ARG A 36 -6.33 -3.14 21.49
N MET A 37 -5.32 -4.01 21.52
CA MET A 37 -3.95 -3.65 21.91
C MET A 37 -3.33 -2.62 20.97
N TYR A 38 -3.51 -2.80 19.64
CA TYR A 38 -3.05 -1.84 18.63
C TYR A 38 -3.77 -0.48 18.76
N ASN A 39 -5.09 -0.48 18.91
CA ASN A 39 -5.90 0.74 18.95
C ASN A 39 -5.77 1.53 20.25
N GLY A 40 -5.21 0.92 21.29
CA GLY A 40 -5.02 1.56 22.59
C GLY A 40 -6.15 1.26 23.59
N ASN A 41 -7.11 0.39 23.28
CA ASN A 41 -8.09 -0.10 24.25
C ASN A 41 -7.50 -1.27 25.06
N GLN A 42 -6.38 -1.00 25.75
CA GLN A 42 -5.53 -2.05 26.34
C GLN A 42 -6.00 -2.53 27.72
N TRP A 43 -6.95 -1.81 28.32
CA TRP A 43 -7.50 -2.10 29.65
C TRP A 43 -8.90 -2.70 29.64
N ASP A 44 -9.45 -2.93 28.45
CA ASP A 44 -10.76 -3.51 28.30
C ASP A 44 -10.83 -4.91 28.94
N GLY A 45 -11.89 -5.17 29.71
CA GLY A 45 -12.04 -6.38 30.51
C GLY A 45 -11.18 -6.46 31.79
N ALA A 46 -10.28 -5.50 32.07
CA ALA A 46 -9.46 -5.47 33.25
C ALA A 46 -10.22 -4.85 34.44
N LYS A 47 -10.20 -5.54 35.61
CA LYS A 47 -10.78 -5.02 36.87
C LYS A 47 -9.76 -4.14 37.56
N LEU A 48 -9.81 -2.83 37.36
CA LEU A 48 -8.87 -1.87 37.91
C LEU A 48 -9.30 -1.28 39.26
N GLY A 49 -10.52 -1.57 39.74
CA GLY A 49 -11.09 -0.93 40.92
C GLY A 49 -11.19 0.60 40.74
N ASP A 50 -10.74 1.36 41.77
CA ASP A 50 -10.76 2.85 41.74
C ASP A 50 -9.54 3.46 41.02
N VAL A 51 -8.81 2.68 40.23
CA VAL A 51 -7.59 3.13 39.54
C VAL A 51 -7.90 3.57 38.12
N GLU A 52 -7.51 4.79 37.78
CA GLU A 52 -7.62 5.27 36.42
C GLU A 52 -6.62 4.54 35.49
N PRO A 53 -7.09 4.00 34.36
CA PRO A 53 -6.23 3.33 33.41
C PRO A 53 -5.25 4.31 32.76
N VAL A 54 -3.96 4.01 32.86
CA VAL A 54 -2.90 4.77 32.16
C VAL A 54 -2.21 3.84 31.21
N GLN A 55 -1.98 4.31 29.99
CA GLN A 55 -1.34 3.49 28.96
C GLN A 55 -0.26 4.26 28.20
N LYS A 56 0.79 3.55 27.83
CA LYS A 56 1.85 4.02 26.92
C LYS A 56 1.92 3.07 25.74
N ASN A 57 1.10 3.32 24.71
CA ASN A 57 1.01 2.44 23.55
C ASN A 57 2.25 2.58 22.64
N PHE A 58 3.18 1.62 22.69
CA PHE A 58 4.31 1.52 21.78
C PHE A 58 4.09 0.54 20.62
N ILE A 59 3.06 -0.34 20.68
CA ILE A 59 2.69 -1.25 19.60
C ILE A 59 2.35 -0.49 18.33
N LYS A 60 1.48 0.52 18.43
CA LYS A 60 1.00 1.28 17.27
C LYS A 60 2.11 2.00 16.47
N PRO A 61 3.08 2.68 17.10
CA PRO A 61 4.23 3.24 16.38
C PRO A 61 5.09 2.19 15.69
N ILE A 62 5.36 1.05 16.33
CA ILE A 62 6.17 -0.05 15.77
C ILE A 62 5.49 -0.59 14.50
N VAL A 63 4.22 -0.96 14.58
CA VAL A 63 3.47 -1.46 13.41
C VAL A 63 3.41 -0.42 12.29
N LYS A 64 3.14 0.86 12.61
CA LYS A 64 3.14 1.93 11.61
C LYS A 64 4.49 2.08 10.91
N TYR A 65 5.58 2.01 11.68
CA TYR A 65 6.93 2.07 11.12
C TYR A 65 7.17 0.91 10.16
N LYS A 66 6.92 -0.33 10.60
CA LYS A 66 7.13 -1.53 9.77
C LYS A 66 6.30 -1.51 8.49
N VAL A 67 5.02 -1.14 8.58
CA VAL A 67 4.15 -0.97 7.40
C VAL A 67 4.70 0.11 6.46
N SER A 68 5.21 1.23 6.99
CA SER A 68 5.80 2.28 6.15
C SER A 68 7.07 1.81 5.45
N VAL A 69 7.88 0.96 6.08
CA VAL A 69 9.10 0.39 5.48
C VAL A 69 8.79 -0.55 4.30
N ILE A 70 7.70 -1.33 4.37
CA ILE A 70 7.26 -2.16 3.25
C ILE A 70 6.79 -1.29 2.08
N HIS A 71 6.03 -0.23 2.36
CA HIS A 71 5.47 0.69 1.36
C HIS A 71 6.35 1.92 1.06
N ASP A 72 7.61 1.89 1.42
CA ASP A 72 8.59 2.93 1.07
C ASP A 72 8.93 2.89 -0.43
N ASN A 73 8.77 1.73 -1.03
CA ASN A 73 8.89 1.52 -2.46
C ASN A 73 7.51 1.58 -3.13
N LEU A 74 7.44 2.22 -4.29
CA LEU A 74 6.28 2.11 -5.17
C LEU A 74 6.38 0.77 -5.90
N TYR A 75 5.34 -0.04 -5.78
CA TYR A 75 5.26 -1.31 -6.48
C TYR A 75 4.48 -1.10 -7.78
N ALA A 76 5.05 -1.55 -8.89
CA ALA A 76 4.38 -1.57 -10.18
C ALA A 76 4.38 -2.99 -10.74
N ILE A 77 3.24 -3.40 -11.26
CA ILE A 77 3.11 -4.68 -11.99
C ILE A 77 3.68 -4.46 -13.39
N VAL A 78 4.68 -5.26 -13.75
CA VAL A 78 5.30 -5.23 -15.08
C VAL A 78 5.24 -6.63 -15.69
N TYR A 79 4.45 -6.77 -16.75
CA TYR A 79 4.45 -7.95 -17.60
C TYR A 79 5.56 -7.80 -18.64
N SER A 80 6.44 -8.79 -18.75
CA SER A 80 7.54 -8.80 -19.73
C SER A 80 7.60 -10.10 -20.48
N SER A 81 7.94 -10.04 -21.75
CA SER A 81 8.12 -11.21 -22.61
C SER A 81 9.56 -11.72 -22.51
N GLN A 82 9.87 -12.50 -21.48
CA GLN A 82 11.18 -13.17 -21.41
C GLN A 82 11.04 -14.60 -21.94
N ASN A 83 11.94 -15.02 -22.84
CA ASN A 83 12.11 -16.37 -23.36
C ASN A 83 11.45 -16.74 -24.70
N PHE A 84 11.32 -15.81 -25.63
CA PHE A 84 11.00 -16.19 -27.00
C PHE A 84 12.27 -16.41 -27.85
N GLU A 85 12.41 -17.58 -28.45
CA GLU A 85 13.48 -17.89 -29.40
C GLU A 85 13.33 -17.14 -30.75
N ASN A 86 12.12 -16.61 -31.04
CA ASN A 86 11.81 -15.96 -32.29
C ASN A 86 11.67 -14.42 -32.14
N ILE A 87 12.59 -13.68 -32.77
CA ILE A 87 12.70 -12.20 -32.68
C ILE A 87 11.43 -11.46 -33.14
N GLU A 88 10.72 -11.98 -34.13
CA GLU A 88 9.52 -11.31 -34.66
C GLU A 88 8.34 -11.41 -33.70
N PHE A 89 8.23 -12.57 -33.03
CA PHE A 89 7.23 -12.79 -31.99
C PHE A 89 7.55 -11.99 -30.71
N HIS A 90 8.82 -11.79 -30.40
CA HIS A 90 9.28 -10.96 -29.28
C HIS A 90 8.76 -9.53 -29.40
N ARG A 91 8.93 -8.88 -30.53
CA ARG A 91 8.47 -7.49 -30.73
C ARG A 91 6.96 -7.34 -30.60
N GLN A 92 6.19 -8.33 -31.05
CA GLN A 92 4.74 -8.31 -30.90
C GLN A 92 4.33 -8.57 -29.44
N ALA A 93 5.01 -9.49 -28.76
CA ALA A 93 4.76 -9.80 -27.36
C ALA A 93 5.10 -8.62 -26.45
N ASP A 94 6.22 -7.93 -26.68
CA ASP A 94 6.60 -6.72 -25.94
C ASP A 94 5.52 -5.63 -26.09
N ARG A 95 5.06 -5.37 -27.29
CA ARG A 95 3.95 -4.44 -27.55
C ARG A 95 2.68 -4.78 -26.79
N TYR A 96 2.30 -6.05 -26.72
CA TYR A 96 1.13 -6.49 -25.93
C TYR A 96 1.38 -6.42 -24.43
N CYS A 97 2.60 -6.71 -23.97
CA CYS A 97 2.99 -6.52 -22.58
C CYS A 97 2.90 -5.06 -22.16
N ASP A 98 3.32 -4.11 -23.00
CA ASP A 98 3.19 -2.67 -22.74
C ASP A 98 1.72 -2.25 -22.59
N MET A 99 0.83 -2.77 -23.43
CA MET A 99 -0.62 -2.52 -23.30
C MET A 99 -1.18 -3.11 -21.99
N LEU A 100 -0.73 -4.33 -21.59
CA LEU A 100 -1.11 -4.95 -20.32
C LEU A 100 -0.59 -4.14 -19.13
N ASN A 101 0.63 -3.60 -19.21
CA ASN A 101 1.22 -2.75 -18.18
C ASN A 101 0.39 -1.48 -17.95
N ARG A 102 -0.07 -0.83 -19.02
CA ARG A 102 -0.97 0.32 -18.93
C ARG A 102 -2.34 -0.05 -18.36
N TYR A 103 -2.88 -1.17 -18.80
CA TYR A 103 -4.12 -1.70 -18.24
C TYR A 103 -3.98 -1.95 -16.73
N ALA A 104 -2.92 -2.63 -16.29
CA ALA A 104 -2.64 -2.89 -14.89
C ALA A 104 -2.46 -1.59 -14.07
N ALA A 105 -1.74 -0.60 -14.61
CA ALA A 105 -1.57 0.70 -13.97
C ALA A 105 -2.91 1.42 -13.79
N ARG A 106 -3.80 1.39 -14.80
CA ARG A 106 -5.13 1.98 -14.71
C ARG A 106 -6.04 1.27 -13.69
N VAL A 107 -5.98 -0.07 -13.63
CA VAL A 107 -6.70 -0.85 -12.60
C VAL A 107 -6.17 -0.50 -11.22
N TRP A 108 -4.86 -0.42 -11.07
CA TRP A 108 -4.18 -0.08 -9.82
C TRP A 108 -4.63 1.28 -9.27
N GLU A 109 -4.64 2.30 -10.13
CA GLU A 109 -5.06 3.66 -9.76
C GLU A 109 -6.56 3.72 -9.44
N ARG A 110 -7.41 3.19 -10.33
CA ARG A 110 -8.86 3.19 -10.15
C ARG A 110 -9.29 2.53 -8.83
N ASP A 111 -8.71 1.38 -8.52
CA ASP A 111 -9.02 0.60 -7.32
C ASP A 111 -8.28 1.09 -6.09
N LYS A 112 -7.42 2.13 -6.23
CA LYS A 112 -6.59 2.69 -5.15
C LYS A 112 -5.78 1.60 -4.44
N MET A 113 -5.07 0.78 -5.24
CA MET A 113 -4.38 -0.40 -4.74
C MET A 113 -3.28 -0.05 -3.73
N ASP A 114 -2.63 1.11 -3.82
CA ASP A 114 -1.68 1.58 -2.80
C ASP A 114 -2.33 1.71 -1.42
N PHE A 115 -3.56 2.22 -1.37
CA PHE A 115 -4.31 2.32 -0.12
C PHE A 115 -4.77 0.95 0.38
N LYS A 116 -5.28 0.10 -0.52
CA LYS A 116 -5.70 -1.27 -0.20
C LYS A 116 -4.50 -2.11 0.26
N GLY A 117 -3.37 -2.04 -0.44
CA GLY A 117 -2.13 -2.71 -0.08
C GLY A 117 -1.64 -2.32 1.32
N ARG A 118 -1.56 -1.02 1.62
CA ARG A 118 -1.21 -0.54 2.98
C ARG A 118 -2.17 -1.05 4.05
N ARG A 119 -3.45 -1.16 3.73
CA ARG A 119 -4.45 -1.68 4.65
C ARG A 119 -4.27 -3.18 4.88
N VAL A 120 -4.06 -3.96 3.82
CA VAL A 120 -3.77 -5.40 3.88
C VAL A 120 -2.52 -5.67 4.70
N THR A 121 -1.42 -4.96 4.41
CA THR A 121 -0.16 -5.08 5.16
C THR A 121 -0.33 -4.73 6.64
N LYS A 122 -1.11 -3.68 6.94
CA LYS A 122 -1.41 -3.32 8.33
C LYS A 122 -2.25 -4.39 9.02
N ASP A 123 -3.25 -4.93 8.34
CA ASP A 123 -4.12 -5.96 8.88
C ASP A 123 -3.32 -7.27 9.11
N SER A 124 -2.38 -7.61 8.21
CA SER A 124 -1.45 -8.73 8.38
C SER A 124 -0.50 -8.53 9.56
N ALA A 125 0.09 -7.36 9.72
CA ALA A 125 0.95 -7.05 10.87
C ALA A 125 0.21 -7.14 12.22
N ILE A 126 -1.10 -6.86 12.23
CA ILE A 126 -1.93 -6.93 13.44
C ILE A 126 -2.46 -8.35 13.67
N ASN A 127 -2.98 -9.00 12.60
CA ASN A 127 -3.76 -10.23 12.66
C ASN A 127 -3.21 -11.37 11.81
N ASP A 128 -1.91 -11.40 11.60
CA ASP A 128 -1.15 -12.50 11.00
C ASP A 128 -1.22 -12.55 9.46
N GLU A 129 -2.38 -12.30 8.84
CA GLU A 129 -2.60 -12.44 7.42
C GLU A 129 -3.39 -11.27 6.82
N GLY A 130 -3.13 -11.00 5.55
CA GLY A 130 -3.86 -10.04 4.73
C GLY A 130 -4.35 -10.69 3.43
N ILE A 131 -5.61 -10.46 3.07
CA ILE A 131 -6.27 -11.22 2.01
C ILE A 131 -7.01 -10.25 1.09
N ILE A 132 -6.80 -10.44 -0.21
CA ILE A 132 -7.63 -9.81 -1.25
C ILE A 132 -8.34 -10.91 -2.05
N TYR A 133 -9.66 -10.81 -2.10
CA TYR A 133 -10.49 -11.53 -3.05
C TYR A 133 -10.67 -10.66 -4.29
N VAL A 134 -10.44 -11.25 -5.45
CA VAL A 134 -10.59 -10.58 -6.74
C VAL A 134 -11.85 -11.07 -7.41
N ASP A 135 -12.77 -10.18 -7.70
CA ASP A 135 -13.92 -10.39 -8.58
C ASP A 135 -13.68 -9.71 -9.92
N PHE A 136 -14.53 -9.90 -10.90
CA PHE A 136 -14.37 -9.31 -12.22
C PHE A 136 -15.67 -8.69 -12.75
N ASP A 137 -15.62 -7.40 -12.99
CA ASP A 137 -16.70 -6.65 -13.64
C ASP A 137 -16.63 -6.91 -15.16
N ARG A 138 -17.52 -7.76 -15.65
CA ARG A 138 -17.57 -8.16 -17.07
C ARG A 138 -18.02 -7.04 -18.00
N GLU A 139 -18.80 -6.06 -17.48
CA GLU A 139 -19.24 -4.92 -18.30
C GLU A 139 -18.08 -3.95 -18.55
N LYS A 140 -17.28 -3.70 -17.54
CA LYS A 140 -16.11 -2.82 -17.62
C LYS A 140 -14.83 -3.53 -18.03
N MET A 141 -14.86 -4.87 -18.09
CA MET A 141 -13.69 -5.73 -18.33
C MET A 141 -12.53 -5.40 -17.38
N MET A 142 -12.82 -5.31 -16.10
CA MET A 142 -11.86 -4.91 -15.09
C MET A 142 -12.01 -5.70 -13.79
N PRO A 143 -10.89 -6.08 -13.12
CA PRO A 143 -10.94 -6.72 -11.81
C PRO A 143 -11.45 -5.75 -10.74
N VAL A 144 -12.11 -6.30 -9.73
CA VAL A 144 -12.58 -5.62 -8.53
C VAL A 144 -11.94 -6.29 -7.34
N ASN A 145 -11.12 -5.56 -6.59
CA ASN A 145 -10.33 -6.11 -5.50
C ASN A 145 -11.00 -5.79 -4.15
N GLU A 146 -11.35 -6.81 -3.38
CA GLU A 146 -12.02 -6.70 -2.07
C GLU A 146 -11.10 -7.22 -0.97
N ILE A 147 -10.89 -6.43 0.09
CA ILE A 147 -10.12 -6.87 1.26
C ILE A 147 -11.00 -7.73 2.15
N ILE A 148 -10.58 -8.97 2.40
CA ILE A 148 -11.26 -9.91 3.26
C ILE A 148 -10.59 -9.93 4.64
N LYS A 149 -11.42 -10.01 5.69
CA LYS A 149 -10.93 -10.13 7.04
C LYS A 149 -10.59 -11.58 7.37
N LYS A 150 -9.57 -11.81 8.17
CA LYS A 150 -9.17 -13.12 8.69
C LYS A 150 -10.35 -13.94 9.25
N ASN A 151 -11.27 -13.28 9.94
CA ASN A 151 -12.42 -13.95 10.57
C ASN A 151 -13.49 -14.41 9.57
N ASP A 152 -13.44 -13.94 8.33
CA ASP A 152 -14.44 -14.21 7.31
C ASP A 152 -13.98 -15.25 6.26
N ILE A 153 -12.76 -15.80 6.40
CA ILE A 153 -12.22 -16.83 5.52
C ILE A 153 -11.87 -18.11 6.29
N TYR A 154 -12.17 -19.26 5.68
CA TYR A 154 -11.95 -20.58 6.28
C TYR A 154 -11.31 -21.50 5.23
N TYR A 155 -10.18 -22.07 5.55
CA TYR A 155 -9.45 -22.99 4.69
C TYR A 155 -9.93 -24.42 4.89
N GLY A 156 -9.93 -25.22 3.83
CA GLY A 156 -10.32 -26.63 3.87
C GLY A 156 -9.30 -27.49 4.60
N ASP A 157 -8.01 -27.17 4.44
CA ASP A 157 -6.89 -27.70 5.23
C ASP A 157 -6.06 -26.55 5.79
N GLU A 158 -6.15 -26.33 7.09
CA GLU A 158 -5.40 -25.27 7.77
C GLU A 158 -3.91 -25.62 7.96
N ASN A 159 -3.48 -26.83 7.61
CA ASN A 159 -2.08 -27.26 7.70
C ASN A 159 -1.33 -27.11 6.38
N ASP A 160 -2.03 -26.84 5.29
CA ASP A 160 -1.43 -26.61 3.98
C ASP A 160 -1.24 -25.11 3.76
N ASP A 161 0.00 -24.69 3.57
CA ASP A 161 0.40 -23.29 3.36
C ASP A 161 0.11 -22.78 1.92
N ASP A 162 -0.04 -23.70 0.95
CA ASP A 162 -0.41 -23.35 -0.41
C ASP A 162 -1.92 -23.10 -0.55
N ILE A 163 -2.29 -21.83 -0.66
CA ILE A 163 -3.68 -21.42 -0.87
C ILE A 163 -4.24 -21.99 -2.18
N GLN A 164 -3.41 -22.19 -3.21
CA GLN A 164 -3.84 -22.72 -4.49
C GLN A 164 -4.04 -24.25 -4.47
N ALA A 165 -3.46 -24.97 -3.50
CA ALA A 165 -3.64 -26.39 -3.27
C ALA A 165 -4.82 -26.72 -2.34
N GLN A 166 -5.45 -25.72 -1.72
CA GLN A 166 -6.56 -25.94 -0.80
C GLN A 166 -7.70 -26.75 -1.43
N PRO A 167 -8.25 -27.76 -0.73
CA PRO A 167 -9.37 -28.56 -1.23
C PRO A 167 -10.65 -27.73 -1.40
N TYR A 168 -10.84 -26.75 -0.56
CA TYR A 168 -11.87 -25.71 -0.69
C TYR A 168 -11.52 -24.51 0.22
N ILE A 169 -12.08 -23.37 -0.13
CA ILE A 169 -12.01 -22.15 0.68
C ILE A 169 -13.43 -21.64 0.87
N LEU A 170 -13.80 -21.29 2.12
CA LEU A 170 -15.09 -20.66 2.40
C LEU A 170 -14.88 -19.19 2.71
N LEU A 171 -15.69 -18.36 2.08
CA LEU A 171 -15.73 -16.93 2.32
C LEU A 171 -17.12 -16.57 2.88
N ARG A 172 -17.13 -15.97 4.07
CA ARG A 172 -18.33 -15.48 4.73
C ARG A 172 -18.59 -14.03 4.35
N ARG A 173 -19.81 -13.74 4.00
CA ARG A 173 -20.31 -12.37 3.82
C ARG A 173 -21.57 -12.18 4.62
N ARG A 174 -21.59 -11.19 5.49
CA ARG A 174 -22.78 -10.82 6.24
C ARG A 174 -23.41 -9.58 5.63
N MET A 175 -24.68 -9.67 5.28
CA MET A 175 -25.39 -8.59 4.60
C MET A 175 -26.85 -8.51 5.05
N PRO A 176 -27.52 -7.37 4.82
CA PRO A 176 -28.96 -7.26 5.04
C PRO A 176 -29.73 -8.29 4.19
N VAL A 177 -30.79 -8.87 4.77
CA VAL A 177 -31.65 -9.87 4.08
C VAL A 177 -32.15 -9.35 2.74
N VAL A 178 -32.53 -8.07 2.66
CA VAL A 178 -33.00 -7.45 1.41
C VAL A 178 -31.93 -7.53 0.30
N ASN A 179 -30.69 -7.19 0.64
CA ASN A 179 -29.59 -7.23 -0.31
C ASN A 179 -29.27 -8.68 -0.73
N ALA A 180 -29.39 -9.64 0.20
CA ALA A 180 -29.18 -11.06 -0.09
C ALA A 180 -30.28 -11.61 -1.03
N ILE A 181 -31.51 -11.15 -0.90
CA ILE A 181 -32.60 -11.49 -1.81
C ILE A 181 -32.35 -10.92 -3.21
N GLU A 182 -31.98 -9.65 -3.31
CA GLU A 182 -31.61 -9.01 -4.60
C GLU A 182 -30.44 -9.74 -5.26
N PHE A 183 -29.43 -10.07 -4.47
CA PHE A 183 -28.28 -10.83 -4.93
C PHE A 183 -28.67 -12.25 -5.41
N ALA A 184 -29.56 -12.94 -4.70
CA ALA A 184 -30.02 -14.27 -5.08
C ALA A 184 -30.83 -14.25 -6.39
N LEU A 185 -31.72 -13.26 -6.56
CA LEU A 185 -32.47 -13.06 -7.80
C LEU A 185 -31.54 -12.75 -8.99
N ALA A 186 -30.53 -11.92 -8.77
CA ALA A 186 -29.50 -11.62 -9.78
C ALA A 186 -28.69 -12.88 -10.21
N ASN A 187 -28.53 -13.84 -9.30
CA ASN A 187 -27.89 -15.13 -9.58
C ASN A 187 -28.85 -16.21 -10.12
N GLY A 188 -30.08 -15.82 -10.49
CA GLY A 188 -31.05 -16.70 -11.15
C GLY A 188 -31.92 -17.54 -10.21
N MET A 189 -31.93 -17.24 -8.91
CA MET A 189 -32.84 -17.90 -7.96
C MET A 189 -34.30 -17.57 -8.25
N SER A 190 -35.19 -18.53 -8.03
CA SER A 190 -36.63 -18.31 -8.23
C SER A 190 -37.22 -17.43 -7.13
N GLU A 191 -38.25 -16.61 -7.46
CA GLU A 191 -38.99 -15.82 -6.48
C GLU A 191 -39.64 -16.65 -5.35
N GLY A 192 -39.90 -17.94 -5.61
CA GLY A 192 -40.44 -18.86 -4.61
C GLY A 192 -39.42 -19.32 -3.57
N ASP A 193 -38.16 -19.39 -3.96
CA ASP A 193 -37.08 -19.89 -3.09
C ASP A 193 -36.44 -18.79 -2.24
N VAL A 194 -36.54 -17.53 -2.65
CA VAL A 194 -36.00 -16.39 -1.86
C VAL A 194 -36.65 -16.26 -0.48
N VAL A 195 -37.85 -16.82 -0.28
CA VAL A 195 -38.53 -16.84 1.02
C VAL A 195 -37.73 -17.58 2.10
N TYR A 196 -36.84 -18.49 1.70
CA TYR A 196 -35.98 -19.24 2.61
C TYR A 196 -34.69 -18.47 2.97
N ILE A 197 -34.47 -17.29 2.44
CA ILE A 197 -33.40 -16.38 2.86
C ILE A 197 -33.87 -15.65 4.11
N ILE A 198 -33.57 -16.23 5.27
CA ILE A 198 -34.02 -15.77 6.59
C ILE A 198 -32.81 -15.24 7.34
N GLY A 199 -33.01 -14.20 8.15
CA GLY A 199 -31.99 -13.66 9.04
C GLY A 199 -31.44 -14.71 10.01
N ASP A 200 -30.19 -14.61 10.37
CA ASP A 200 -29.48 -15.52 11.26
C ASP A 200 -28.71 -14.78 12.36
N ASP A 201 -28.38 -15.53 13.42
CA ASP A 201 -27.68 -15.06 14.62
C ASP A 201 -26.15 -15.28 14.54
N ASP A 202 -25.60 -15.37 13.35
CA ASP A 202 -24.18 -15.63 13.14
C ASP A 202 -23.30 -14.40 13.42
N VAL A 203 -23.15 -14.07 14.68
CA VAL A 203 -22.31 -12.98 15.19
C VAL A 203 -21.09 -13.57 15.88
N PHE A 204 -19.93 -12.93 15.71
CA PHE A 204 -18.67 -13.34 16.35
C PHE A 204 -18.49 -12.79 17.76
N ASP A 205 -19.47 -12.07 18.30
CA ASP A 205 -19.37 -11.54 19.63
C ASP A 205 -19.40 -12.67 20.67
N GLU A 206 -18.36 -12.75 21.49
CA GLU A 206 -18.29 -13.70 22.61
C GLU A 206 -19.38 -13.46 23.67
N SER A 207 -19.94 -12.25 23.72
CA SER A 207 -21.04 -11.90 24.62
C SER A 207 -22.36 -12.62 24.30
N GLY A 208 -22.51 -13.11 23.06
CA GLY A 208 -23.68 -13.88 22.63
C GLY A 208 -24.99 -13.10 22.58
N GLU A 209 -24.96 -11.82 22.82
CA GLU A 209 -26.11 -10.92 22.78
C GLU A 209 -26.09 -10.04 21.52
N ALA A 210 -26.33 -10.64 20.36
CA ALA A 210 -26.71 -9.84 19.20
C ALA A 210 -28.05 -9.12 19.47
N ALA A 211 -28.15 -7.85 19.13
CA ALA A 211 -29.43 -7.15 19.21
C ALA A 211 -30.45 -7.88 18.33
N LYS A 212 -31.67 -8.11 18.82
CA LYS A 212 -32.72 -8.82 18.08
C LYS A 212 -32.96 -8.24 16.68
N GLU A 213 -32.84 -6.92 16.53
CA GLU A 213 -32.98 -6.23 15.24
C GLU A 213 -31.87 -6.62 14.23
N GLU A 214 -30.69 -6.99 14.72
CA GLU A 214 -29.58 -7.43 13.87
C GLU A 214 -29.78 -8.86 13.39
N VAL A 215 -30.31 -9.72 14.24
CA VAL A 215 -30.62 -11.12 13.91
C VAL A 215 -31.68 -11.22 12.82
N ASP A 216 -32.74 -10.44 12.94
CA ASP A 216 -33.89 -10.50 12.00
C ASP A 216 -33.58 -9.88 10.63
N ASN A 217 -32.64 -8.95 10.56
CA ASN A 217 -32.38 -8.16 9.37
C ASN A 217 -31.07 -8.53 8.63
N MET A 218 -30.21 -9.34 9.23
CA MET A 218 -28.91 -9.72 8.65
C MET A 218 -28.86 -11.22 8.39
N VAL A 219 -28.29 -11.59 7.25
CA VAL A 219 -28.07 -12.98 6.86
C VAL A 219 -26.63 -13.22 6.47
N THR A 220 -26.15 -14.40 6.80
CA THR A 220 -24.81 -14.87 6.41
C THR A 220 -24.89 -15.66 5.11
N VAL A 221 -24.18 -15.17 4.11
CA VAL A 221 -23.98 -15.81 2.83
C VAL A 221 -22.59 -16.40 2.78
N VAL A 222 -22.49 -17.70 2.50
CA VAL A 222 -21.23 -18.42 2.43
C VAL A 222 -20.92 -18.78 0.99
N TYR A 223 -19.78 -18.36 0.51
CA TYR A 223 -19.21 -18.75 -0.78
C TYR A 223 -18.29 -19.94 -0.52
N LYS A 224 -18.55 -21.06 -1.14
CA LYS A 224 -17.64 -22.19 -1.18
C LYS A 224 -16.92 -22.20 -2.52
N MET A 225 -15.62 -21.99 -2.47
CA MET A 225 -14.70 -22.04 -3.60
C MET A 225 -13.97 -23.38 -3.59
N TYR A 226 -13.87 -24.06 -4.74
CA TYR A 226 -13.18 -25.35 -4.87
C TYR A 226 -12.73 -25.59 -6.30
N LYS A 227 -11.76 -26.49 -6.50
CA LYS A 227 -11.30 -26.90 -7.82
C LYS A 227 -11.94 -28.22 -8.21
N LYS A 228 -12.44 -28.30 -9.44
CA LYS A 228 -13.04 -29.50 -10.03
C LYS A 228 -12.61 -29.58 -11.49
N ASP A 229 -12.12 -30.74 -11.90
CA ASP A 229 -11.67 -31.01 -13.27
C ASP A 229 -10.58 -30.04 -13.79
N GLY A 230 -9.83 -29.38 -12.87
CA GLY A 230 -8.77 -28.42 -13.17
C GLY A 230 -9.26 -26.97 -13.26
N THR A 231 -10.56 -26.71 -13.13
CA THR A 231 -11.14 -25.37 -13.12
C THR A 231 -11.65 -24.97 -11.74
N PHE A 232 -11.72 -23.66 -11.51
CA PHE A 232 -12.27 -23.08 -10.30
C PHE A 232 -13.79 -22.99 -10.38
N HIS A 233 -14.44 -23.62 -9.41
CA HIS A 233 -15.87 -23.60 -9.23
C HIS A 233 -16.25 -22.91 -7.94
N TYR A 234 -17.45 -22.33 -7.89
CA TYR A 234 -18.00 -21.83 -6.66
C TYR A 234 -19.46 -22.24 -6.48
N SER A 235 -19.86 -22.33 -5.22
CA SER A 235 -21.26 -22.48 -4.83
C SER A 235 -21.57 -21.49 -3.71
N ILE A 236 -22.76 -20.93 -3.70
CA ILE A 236 -23.19 -19.90 -2.75
C ILE A 236 -24.41 -20.42 -2.01
N ALA A 237 -24.38 -20.32 -0.69
CA ALA A 237 -25.54 -20.73 0.11
C ALA A 237 -25.69 -19.81 1.34
N THR A 238 -26.93 -19.73 1.82
CA THR A 238 -27.26 -19.32 3.17
C THR A 238 -27.41 -20.57 4.05
N ARG A 239 -27.83 -20.40 5.29
CA ARG A 239 -28.07 -21.53 6.19
C ARG A 239 -29.10 -22.50 5.62
N TRP A 240 -30.16 -22.00 5.01
CA TRP A 240 -31.34 -22.80 4.66
C TRP A 240 -31.51 -23.05 3.16
N VAL A 241 -30.85 -22.26 2.31
CA VAL A 241 -31.03 -22.35 0.86
C VAL A 241 -29.72 -22.13 0.11
N THR A 242 -29.53 -22.89 -0.97
CA THR A 242 -28.43 -22.71 -1.92
C THR A 242 -28.86 -21.69 -2.96
N ILE A 243 -28.09 -20.60 -3.11
CA ILE A 243 -28.34 -19.52 -4.07
C ILE A 243 -27.79 -19.91 -5.45
N ALA A 244 -26.58 -20.42 -5.49
CA ALA A 244 -25.94 -20.91 -6.72
C ALA A 244 -25.18 -22.19 -6.42
N GLU A 245 -25.23 -23.17 -7.32
CA GLU A 245 -24.60 -24.46 -7.13
C GLU A 245 -23.68 -24.78 -8.32
N ASP A 246 -22.44 -25.19 -8.01
CA ASP A 246 -21.44 -25.71 -8.96
C ASP A 246 -21.24 -24.83 -10.21
N VAL A 247 -21.04 -23.54 -9.99
CA VAL A 247 -20.80 -22.57 -11.07
C VAL A 247 -19.35 -22.66 -11.50
N ASP A 248 -19.12 -23.10 -12.75
CA ASP A 248 -17.80 -23.09 -13.38
C ASP A 248 -17.45 -21.68 -13.85
N THR A 249 -16.29 -21.18 -13.44
CA THR A 249 -15.80 -19.86 -13.84
C THR A 249 -14.86 -19.90 -15.04
N GLY A 250 -14.31 -21.08 -15.34
CA GLY A 250 -13.25 -21.27 -16.33
C GLY A 250 -11.86 -20.85 -15.87
N LEU A 251 -11.71 -20.29 -14.65
CA LEU A 251 -10.40 -19.98 -14.07
C LEU A 251 -9.71 -21.26 -13.60
N THR A 252 -8.38 -21.27 -13.55
CA THR A 252 -7.60 -22.43 -13.06
C THR A 252 -7.08 -22.21 -11.63
N ILE A 253 -7.05 -20.96 -11.18
CA ILE A 253 -6.57 -20.56 -9.86
C ILE A 253 -7.70 -19.99 -9.00
N TYR A 254 -7.54 -20.10 -7.68
CA TYR A 254 -8.42 -19.37 -6.76
C TYR A 254 -8.19 -17.86 -6.90
N PRO A 255 -9.25 -17.05 -6.99
CA PRO A 255 -9.13 -15.60 -7.12
C PRO A 255 -8.83 -14.92 -5.78
N ILE A 256 -7.85 -15.44 -5.06
CA ILE A 256 -7.44 -14.98 -3.73
C ILE A 256 -5.94 -14.73 -3.75
N ALA A 257 -5.55 -13.49 -3.51
CA ALA A 257 -4.18 -13.13 -3.19
C ALA A 257 -4.03 -13.09 -1.66
N HIS A 258 -3.01 -13.76 -1.17
CA HIS A 258 -2.80 -13.98 0.26
C HIS A 258 -1.41 -13.49 0.67
N PHE A 259 -1.33 -12.82 1.82
CA PHE A 259 -0.11 -12.26 2.39
C PHE A 259 0.00 -12.62 3.87
N ASN A 260 1.00 -13.42 4.25
CA ASN A 260 1.36 -13.68 5.63
C ASN A 260 2.41 -12.67 6.09
N TRP A 261 2.25 -12.14 7.32
CA TRP A 261 3.26 -11.25 7.91
C TRP A 261 4.58 -11.98 8.17
N GLU A 262 4.50 -13.11 8.83
CA GLU A 262 5.56 -14.10 8.96
C GLU A 262 4.97 -15.47 8.64
N GLU A 263 5.65 -16.25 7.82
CA GLU A 263 5.20 -17.58 7.45
C GLU A 263 5.37 -18.54 8.63
N LYS A 264 4.40 -19.44 8.79
CA LYS A 264 4.44 -20.49 9.80
C LYS A 264 4.42 -21.84 9.13
N GLU A 265 5.47 -22.63 9.30
CA GLU A 265 5.58 -23.96 8.73
C GLU A 265 4.40 -24.85 9.12
N GLY A 266 3.76 -25.47 8.12
CA GLY A 266 2.59 -26.33 8.29
C GLY A 266 1.33 -25.61 8.73
N SER A 267 1.15 -24.36 8.33
CA SER A 267 -0.08 -23.60 8.57
C SER A 267 -0.39 -22.68 7.40
N ALA A 268 -1.63 -22.66 6.94
CA ALA A 268 -2.11 -21.67 5.98
C ALA A 268 -2.01 -20.23 6.51
N ARG A 269 -1.97 -20.06 7.83
CA ARG A 269 -1.99 -18.77 8.50
C ARG A 269 -0.63 -18.43 9.06
N GLY A 270 -0.21 -17.18 8.88
CA GLY A 270 1.03 -16.65 9.40
C GLY A 270 1.00 -16.29 10.89
N GLU A 271 2.00 -15.54 11.34
CA GLU A 271 2.07 -14.92 12.66
C GLU A 271 2.31 -13.40 12.52
N GLY A 272 1.54 -12.61 13.28
CA GLY A 272 1.57 -11.15 13.23
C GLY A 272 2.49 -10.54 14.27
N GLU A 273 2.93 -9.33 14.02
CA GLU A 273 3.83 -8.57 14.89
C GLU A 273 3.24 -8.28 16.28
N VAL A 274 1.95 -7.92 16.34
CA VAL A 274 1.32 -7.44 17.58
C VAL A 274 1.35 -8.49 18.66
N ARG A 275 1.16 -9.77 18.32
CA ARG A 275 1.16 -10.88 19.26
C ARG A 275 2.42 -10.91 20.15
N TYR A 276 3.58 -10.68 19.57
CA TYR A 276 4.86 -10.69 20.26
C TYR A 276 5.08 -9.46 21.15
N LEU A 277 4.42 -8.35 20.84
CA LEU A 277 4.55 -7.10 21.58
C LEU A 277 3.62 -7.00 22.78
N ILE A 278 2.53 -7.79 22.81
CA ILE A 278 1.50 -7.75 23.87
C ILE A 278 2.06 -7.97 25.27
N PRO A 279 2.88 -9.00 25.55
CA PRO A 279 3.38 -9.24 26.93
C PRO A 279 4.14 -8.04 27.49
N ASN A 280 5.02 -7.46 26.69
CA ASN A 280 5.81 -6.30 27.09
C ASN A 280 4.94 -5.05 27.26
N GLN A 281 3.94 -4.86 26.38
CA GLN A 281 2.98 -3.76 26.49
C GLN A 281 2.17 -3.85 27.79
N ILE A 282 1.73 -5.03 28.18
CA ILE A 282 1.00 -5.25 29.43
C ILE A 282 1.86 -4.86 30.64
N GLU A 283 3.14 -5.28 30.66
CA GLU A 283 4.01 -4.98 31.80
C GLU A 283 4.37 -3.48 31.89
N VAL A 284 4.58 -2.82 30.75
CA VAL A 284 4.76 -1.36 30.70
C VAL A 284 3.54 -0.64 31.28
N ASN A 285 2.34 -1.03 30.88
CA ASN A 285 1.11 -0.43 31.38
C ASN A 285 0.89 -0.69 32.89
N ARG A 286 1.15 -1.92 33.37
CA ARG A 286 1.08 -2.25 34.77
C ARG A 286 2.06 -1.42 35.61
N THR A 287 3.27 -1.25 35.11
CA THR A 287 4.29 -0.45 35.79
C THR A 287 3.90 1.01 35.85
N GLU A 288 3.33 1.57 34.78
CA GLU A 288 2.86 2.95 34.77
C GLU A 288 1.71 3.17 35.75
N VAL A 289 0.74 2.26 35.83
CA VAL A 289 -0.34 2.32 36.82
C VAL A 289 0.21 2.31 38.25
N ARG A 290 1.18 1.42 38.54
CA ARG A 290 1.83 1.35 39.84
C ARG A 290 2.55 2.67 40.18
N ARG A 291 3.20 3.30 39.22
CA ARG A 291 3.86 4.61 39.38
C ARG A 291 2.84 5.71 39.71
N VAL A 292 1.75 5.79 38.93
CA VAL A 292 0.68 6.76 39.18
C VAL A 292 0.06 6.57 40.56
N LEU A 293 -0.20 5.33 40.97
CA LEU A 293 -0.69 5.01 42.30
C LEU A 293 0.28 5.47 43.39
N THR A 294 1.57 5.20 43.23
CA THR A 294 2.58 5.61 44.23
C THR A 294 2.59 7.13 44.39
N VAL A 295 2.54 7.88 43.27
CA VAL A 295 2.45 9.34 43.30
C VAL A 295 1.16 9.81 44.01
N LYS A 296 0.02 9.13 43.74
CA LYS A 296 -1.26 9.44 44.39
C LYS A 296 -1.19 9.22 45.88
N TYR A 297 -0.63 8.09 46.34
CA TYR A 297 -0.44 7.80 47.77
C TYR A 297 0.59 8.72 48.44
N GLN A 298 1.61 9.16 47.74
CA GLN A 298 2.56 10.16 48.23
C GLN A 298 1.90 11.52 48.41
N ALA A 299 1.06 11.95 47.44
CA ALA A 299 0.33 13.20 47.50
C ALA A 299 -0.77 13.19 48.59
N TYR A 300 -1.39 12.03 48.80
CA TYR A 300 -2.48 11.84 49.76
C TYR A 300 -2.17 10.67 50.72
N PRO A 301 -1.21 10.85 51.66
CA PRO A 301 -0.84 9.78 52.60
C PRO A 301 -2.00 9.43 53.53
N GLN A 302 -2.07 8.17 53.91
CA GLN A 302 -3.06 7.72 54.87
C GLN A 302 -2.82 8.40 56.22
N LYS A 303 -3.90 8.93 56.80
CA LYS A 303 -3.86 9.61 58.11
C LYS A 303 -4.44 8.69 59.17
N VAL A 304 -3.72 8.51 60.26
CA VAL A 304 -4.22 7.85 61.47
C VAL A 304 -4.61 8.95 62.46
N VAL A 305 -5.85 8.90 62.90
CA VAL A 305 -6.43 9.99 63.67
C VAL A 305 -7.07 9.46 64.93
N ASP A 306 -6.79 10.09 66.05
CA ASP A 306 -7.52 9.86 67.31
C ASP A 306 -8.85 10.65 67.25
N VAL A 307 -9.92 9.94 66.82
CA VAL A 307 -11.26 10.53 66.64
C VAL A 307 -11.81 11.10 67.95
N SER A 308 -11.39 10.60 69.11
CA SER A 308 -11.86 11.14 70.42
C SER A 308 -11.37 12.56 70.69
N LYS A 309 -10.26 12.97 70.08
CA LYS A 309 -9.62 14.27 70.28
C LYS A 309 -9.90 15.29 69.19
N ILE A 310 -10.64 14.91 68.14
CA ILE A 310 -10.99 15.83 67.01
C ILE A 310 -12.51 16.01 66.96
N SER A 311 -12.96 17.24 67.00
CA SER A 311 -14.40 17.57 66.91
C SER A 311 -14.97 17.59 65.49
N ASN A 312 -14.13 17.69 64.45
CA ASN A 312 -14.53 17.76 63.05
C ASN A 312 -13.67 16.90 62.13
N PRO A 313 -13.77 15.54 62.24
CA PRO A 313 -12.94 14.62 61.47
C PRO A 313 -13.05 14.83 59.93
N ALA A 314 -14.21 15.30 59.45
CA ALA A 314 -14.43 15.56 58.03
C ALA A 314 -13.46 16.64 57.44
N ALA A 315 -12.99 17.59 58.27
CA ALA A 315 -12.05 18.61 57.85
C ALA A 315 -10.67 18.07 57.46
N LEU A 316 -10.32 16.83 57.86
CA LEU A 316 -9.09 16.16 57.47
C LEU A 316 -9.04 15.79 55.98
N ASN A 317 -10.19 15.69 55.36
CA ASN A 317 -10.32 15.38 53.93
C ASN A 317 -10.49 16.63 53.07
N THR A 318 -10.56 17.82 53.71
CA THR A 318 -10.72 19.10 53.03
C THR A 318 -9.36 19.80 52.88
N VAL A 319 -8.98 20.17 51.66
CA VAL A 319 -7.74 20.90 51.42
C VAL A 319 -7.85 22.29 52.09
N GLY A 320 -6.88 22.64 52.97
CA GLY A 320 -6.91 23.88 53.76
C GLY A 320 -7.94 23.92 54.88
N GLY A 321 -8.58 22.80 55.19
CA GLY A 321 -9.56 22.73 56.27
C GLY A 321 -8.96 22.93 57.65
N THR A 322 -9.69 23.65 58.54
CA THR A 322 -9.28 23.87 59.92
C THR A 322 -9.71 22.68 60.78
N ILE A 323 -8.72 22.03 61.43
CA ILE A 323 -8.95 20.94 62.38
C ILE A 323 -9.20 21.52 63.77
N ARG A 324 -10.32 21.18 64.40
CA ARG A 324 -10.65 21.57 65.79
C ARG A 324 -10.38 20.44 66.73
N THR A 325 -9.58 20.70 67.77
CA THR A 325 -9.22 19.70 68.80
C THR A 325 -9.99 19.94 70.08
N ASN A 326 -10.39 18.82 70.73
CA ASN A 326 -11.10 18.85 72.03
C ASN A 326 -10.11 18.84 73.17
N GLY A 327 -9.81 20.02 73.74
CA GLY A 327 -9.07 20.15 75.00
C GLY A 327 -7.61 19.69 75.00
N THR A 328 -6.99 19.53 73.85
CA THR A 328 -5.60 19.12 73.73
C THR A 328 -4.72 20.34 73.47
N PRO A 329 -3.60 20.49 74.17
CA PRO A 329 -2.63 21.52 73.88
C PRO A 329 -2.10 21.40 72.43
N VAL A 330 -1.88 22.55 71.75
CA VAL A 330 -1.44 22.59 70.34
C VAL A 330 -0.06 21.92 70.16
N ASP A 331 0.74 21.83 71.20
CA ASP A 331 2.09 21.26 71.18
C ASP A 331 2.10 19.73 70.92
N ASP A 332 0.95 19.03 71.07
CA ASP A 332 0.82 17.60 70.88
C ASP A 332 0.07 17.21 69.59
N VAL A 333 -0.05 18.09 68.62
CA VAL A 333 -0.80 17.84 67.36
C VAL A 333 -0.34 16.59 66.65
N HIS A 334 0.96 16.30 66.64
CA HIS A 334 1.52 15.07 66.01
C HIS A 334 1.10 13.77 66.70
N LYS A 335 0.61 13.81 67.93
CA LYS A 335 0.08 12.63 68.67
C LYS A 335 -1.40 12.41 68.35
N ILE A 336 -2.08 13.40 67.78
CA ILE A 336 -3.51 13.31 67.43
C ILE A 336 -3.71 12.90 65.99
N VAL A 337 -2.84 13.37 65.06
CA VAL A 337 -2.85 13.03 63.65
C VAL A 337 -1.48 12.52 63.26
N GLY A 338 -1.38 11.25 63.00
CA GLY A 338 -0.21 10.60 62.42
C GLY A 338 -0.43 10.35 60.93
N THR A 339 0.62 10.47 60.14
CA THR A 339 0.61 10.04 58.73
C THR A 339 1.40 8.74 58.62
N ILE A 340 0.82 7.75 57.94
CA ILE A 340 1.56 6.54 57.56
C ILE A 340 2.43 6.93 56.36
N PRO A 341 3.77 6.84 56.44
CA PRO A 341 4.61 7.16 55.29
C PRO A 341 4.28 6.20 54.13
N PRO A 342 3.97 6.74 52.96
CA PRO A 342 3.71 5.89 51.80
C PRO A 342 4.97 5.15 51.39
N ALA A 343 4.80 3.97 50.78
CA ALA A 343 5.91 3.23 50.20
C ALA A 343 6.59 4.08 49.11
N GLN A 344 7.91 4.15 49.15
CA GLN A 344 8.70 4.82 48.13
C GLN A 344 9.01 3.83 47.01
N MET A 345 8.78 4.22 45.78
CA MET A 345 9.18 3.43 44.61
C MET A 345 10.67 3.64 44.34
N SER A 346 11.42 2.56 44.11
CA SER A 346 12.83 2.66 43.70
C SER A 346 12.94 3.41 42.35
N PRO A 347 13.95 4.28 42.16
CA PRO A 347 14.25 4.90 40.87
C PRO A 347 14.46 3.89 39.73
N ASP A 348 14.94 2.68 40.08
CA ASP A 348 15.19 1.59 39.13
C ASP A 348 13.92 1.15 38.37
N VAL A 349 12.73 1.36 38.92
CA VAL A 349 11.47 1.00 38.26
C VAL A 349 11.23 1.86 37.01
N LYS A 350 11.63 3.13 37.06
CA LYS A 350 11.56 4.01 35.85
C LYS A 350 12.56 3.53 34.81
N GLN A 351 13.78 3.23 35.22
CA GLN A 351 14.83 2.71 34.35
C GLN A 351 14.38 1.40 33.68
N LEU A 352 13.90 0.44 34.47
CA LEU A 352 13.39 -0.84 33.95
C LEU A 352 12.29 -0.65 32.89
N GLN A 353 11.37 0.29 33.11
CA GLN A 353 10.30 0.57 32.14
C GLN A 353 10.84 1.18 30.85
N GLU A 354 11.77 2.10 30.93
CA GLU A 354 12.41 2.74 29.77
C GLU A 354 13.24 1.71 28.99
N ASP A 355 14.03 0.90 29.70
CA ASP A 355 14.82 -0.19 29.13
C ASP A 355 13.91 -1.23 28.42
N LEU A 356 12.77 -1.60 29.03
CA LEU A 356 11.83 -2.54 28.43
C LEU A 356 11.22 -2.00 27.13
N ILE A 357 10.85 -0.72 27.08
CA ILE A 357 10.34 -0.08 25.87
C ILE A 357 11.42 -0.03 24.79
N GLN A 358 12.63 0.41 25.16
CA GLN A 358 13.74 0.54 24.22
C GLN A 358 14.14 -0.83 23.66
N MET A 359 14.35 -1.82 24.52
CA MET A 359 14.71 -3.19 24.12
C MET A 359 13.62 -3.80 23.24
N THR A 360 12.34 -3.59 23.55
CA THR A 360 11.24 -4.08 22.70
C THR A 360 11.27 -3.45 21.31
N ARG A 361 11.55 -2.13 21.21
CA ARG A 361 11.69 -1.46 19.92
C ARG A 361 12.90 -1.97 19.14
N GLU A 362 14.03 -2.19 19.81
CA GLU A 362 15.24 -2.73 19.18
C GLU A 362 15.02 -4.14 18.65
N LEU A 363 14.45 -5.04 19.47
CA LEU A 363 14.12 -6.42 19.07
C LEU A 363 13.09 -6.46 17.92
N ALA A 364 12.15 -5.51 17.89
CA ALA A 364 11.20 -5.37 16.81
C ALA A 364 11.79 -4.70 15.54
N GLY A 365 13.08 -4.35 15.53
CA GLY A 365 13.70 -3.64 14.39
C GLY A 365 13.23 -2.20 14.19
N ALA A 366 12.53 -1.61 15.19
CA ALA A 366 12.00 -0.25 15.18
C ALA A 366 12.72 0.65 16.22
N GLY A 367 14.02 0.44 16.41
CA GLY A 367 14.87 1.20 17.31
C GLY A 367 15.04 2.67 16.90
N GLU A 368 15.70 3.47 17.72
CA GLU A 368 15.88 4.91 17.49
C GLU A 368 16.59 5.21 16.16
N THR A 369 17.60 4.43 15.85
CA THR A 369 18.35 4.56 14.59
C THR A 369 17.50 4.27 13.37
N ALA A 370 16.63 3.25 13.46
CA ALA A 370 15.72 2.87 12.41
C ALA A 370 14.65 3.95 12.15
N THR A 371 14.19 4.62 13.20
CA THR A 371 13.18 5.69 13.13
C THR A 371 13.75 7.08 12.81
N GLY A 372 15.07 7.17 12.54
CA GLY A 372 15.71 8.42 12.10
C GLY A 372 16.20 9.33 13.24
N GLN A 373 16.18 8.87 14.48
CA GLN A 373 16.78 9.59 15.62
C GLN A 373 18.29 9.31 15.64
N VAL A 374 19.01 9.93 14.72
CA VAL A 374 20.48 9.88 14.65
C VAL A 374 21.02 11.26 15.01
N ASP A 375 22.07 11.31 15.81
CA ASP A 375 22.73 12.55 16.14
C ASP A 375 23.39 13.15 14.87
N PRO A 376 22.90 14.29 14.35
CA PRO A 376 23.41 14.85 13.09
C PRO A 376 24.87 15.33 13.18
N GLU A 377 25.38 15.57 14.40
CA GLU A 377 26.75 16.06 14.60
C GLU A 377 27.79 14.92 14.51
N ALA A 378 27.36 13.66 14.71
CA ALA A 378 28.28 12.52 14.81
C ALA A 378 28.43 11.72 13.52
N ALA A 379 27.55 11.85 12.51
CA ALA A 379 27.57 11.00 11.34
C ALA A 379 27.44 11.77 10.01
N SER A 380 28.23 11.37 9.00
CA SER A 380 28.05 11.89 7.64
C SER A 380 26.73 11.39 7.03
N GLY A 381 26.13 12.15 6.12
CA GLY A 381 24.88 11.75 5.47
C GLY A 381 24.91 10.32 4.87
N ARG A 382 26.05 9.88 4.32
CA ARG A 382 26.24 8.52 3.83
C ARG A 382 26.22 7.47 4.96
N ALA A 383 26.78 7.76 6.12
CA ALA A 383 26.75 6.87 7.27
C ALA A 383 25.33 6.72 7.80
N ILE A 384 24.56 7.80 7.85
CA ILE A 384 23.15 7.78 8.26
C ILE A 384 22.34 6.90 7.31
N LEU A 385 22.50 7.06 5.99
CA LEU A 385 21.83 6.24 4.98
C LEU A 385 22.21 4.74 5.10
N ALA A 386 23.49 4.43 5.28
CA ALA A 386 23.95 3.05 5.46
C ALA A 386 23.35 2.39 6.71
N VAL A 387 23.27 3.12 7.82
CA VAL A 387 22.66 2.63 9.06
C VAL A 387 21.15 2.45 8.90
N GLN A 388 20.46 3.38 8.22
CA GLN A 388 19.03 3.23 7.91
C GLN A 388 18.76 2.02 7.01
N GLN A 389 19.59 1.77 6.00
CA GLN A 389 19.48 0.58 5.16
C GLN A 389 19.71 -0.71 5.95
N ALA A 390 20.74 -0.74 6.79
CA ALA A 390 21.02 -1.89 7.66
C ALA A 390 19.88 -2.17 8.65
N SER A 391 19.23 -1.13 9.18
CA SER A 391 18.09 -1.28 10.10
C SER A 391 16.81 -1.80 9.42
N ARG A 392 16.73 -1.75 8.08
CA ARG A 392 15.61 -2.28 7.28
C ARG A 392 15.82 -3.75 6.88
N ALA A 393 17.02 -4.29 7.04
CA ALA A 393 17.33 -5.68 6.70
C ALA A 393 16.41 -6.72 7.37
N PRO A 394 15.98 -6.57 8.65
CA PRO A 394 15.03 -7.48 9.29
C PRO A 394 13.66 -7.54 8.61
N MET A 395 13.32 -6.57 7.75
CA MET A 395 12.04 -6.50 7.03
C MET A 395 12.08 -7.09 5.62
N THR A 396 13.18 -7.75 5.24
CA THR A 396 13.35 -8.30 3.88
C THR A 396 12.33 -9.40 3.59
N GLU A 397 12.10 -10.28 4.55
CA GLU A 397 11.12 -11.38 4.43
C GLU A 397 9.72 -10.84 4.14
N GLN A 398 9.25 -9.88 4.95
CA GLN A 398 7.93 -9.28 4.77
C GLN A 398 7.80 -8.51 3.45
N LYS A 399 8.90 -7.91 2.96
CA LYS A 399 8.91 -7.26 1.64
C LYS A 399 8.82 -8.27 0.51
N GLU A 400 9.51 -9.39 0.61
CA GLU A 400 9.44 -10.47 -0.38
C GLU A 400 8.06 -11.14 -0.38
N SER A 401 7.48 -11.44 0.79
CA SER A 401 6.12 -11.93 0.91
C SER A 401 5.10 -10.96 0.30
N TYR A 402 5.26 -9.66 0.54
CA TYR A 402 4.39 -8.65 -0.07
C TYR A 402 4.58 -8.56 -1.59
N LYS A 403 5.80 -8.73 -2.10
CA LYS A 403 6.08 -8.82 -3.53
C LYS A 403 5.38 -10.01 -4.16
N ASN A 404 5.48 -11.19 -3.55
CA ASN A 404 4.81 -12.41 -4.01
C ASN A 404 3.28 -12.23 -4.02
N PHE A 405 2.74 -11.59 -2.99
CA PHE A 405 1.30 -11.25 -2.92
C PHE A 405 0.84 -10.39 -4.12
N ILE A 406 1.63 -9.38 -4.52
CA ILE A 406 1.30 -8.55 -5.69
C ILE A 406 1.47 -9.35 -6.99
N GLU A 407 2.46 -10.25 -7.06
CA GLU A 407 2.65 -11.13 -8.21
C GLU A 407 1.44 -12.07 -8.40
N ASP A 408 0.93 -12.66 -7.32
CA ASP A 408 -0.28 -13.47 -7.36
C ASP A 408 -1.50 -12.66 -7.80
N LEU A 409 -1.63 -11.42 -7.29
CA LEU A 409 -2.68 -10.51 -7.73
C LEU A 409 -2.62 -10.23 -9.24
N ALA A 410 -1.42 -9.99 -9.76
CA ALA A 410 -1.20 -9.75 -11.19
C ALA A 410 -1.52 -10.99 -12.05
N ARG A 411 -1.19 -12.19 -11.55
CA ARG A 411 -1.57 -13.47 -12.19
C ARG A 411 -3.08 -13.64 -12.26
N ILE A 412 -3.79 -13.36 -11.16
CA ILE A 412 -5.25 -13.43 -11.10
C ILE A 412 -5.88 -12.45 -12.09
N TRP A 413 -5.39 -11.21 -12.17
CA TRP A 413 -5.90 -10.23 -13.12
C TRP A 413 -5.73 -10.67 -14.57
N LEU A 414 -4.56 -11.21 -14.91
CA LEU A 414 -4.28 -11.71 -16.26
C LEU A 414 -5.19 -12.90 -16.60
N GLU A 415 -5.39 -13.81 -15.66
CA GLU A 415 -6.24 -14.99 -15.89
C GLU A 415 -7.71 -14.61 -16.11
N TYR A 416 -8.22 -13.65 -15.33
CA TYR A 416 -9.56 -13.10 -15.58
C TYR A 416 -9.71 -12.51 -16.98
N LEU A 417 -8.70 -11.74 -17.44
CA LEU A 417 -8.70 -11.21 -18.80
C LEU A 417 -8.70 -12.33 -19.83
N VAL A 418 -7.89 -13.36 -19.65
CA VAL A 418 -7.82 -14.49 -20.56
C VAL A 418 -9.16 -15.23 -20.66
N VAL A 419 -9.79 -15.49 -19.52
CA VAL A 419 -11.04 -16.29 -19.49
C VAL A 419 -12.23 -15.50 -19.99
N TYR A 420 -12.37 -14.22 -19.59
CA TYR A 420 -13.58 -13.44 -19.92
C TYR A 420 -13.47 -12.59 -21.18
N SER A 421 -12.30 -12.51 -21.83
CA SER A 421 -12.13 -11.79 -23.09
C SER A 421 -12.41 -12.67 -24.31
N VAL A 422 -13.53 -13.38 -24.34
CA VAL A 422 -13.88 -14.29 -25.45
C VAL A 422 -13.89 -13.55 -26.81
N ASP A 423 -14.43 -12.35 -26.85
CA ASP A 423 -14.45 -11.47 -28.03
C ASP A 423 -13.17 -10.65 -28.20
N GLY A 424 -12.17 -10.82 -27.31
CA GLY A 424 -11.00 -9.97 -27.21
C GLY A 424 -11.27 -8.73 -26.37
N VAL A 425 -10.19 -8.07 -25.90
CA VAL A 425 -10.24 -6.86 -25.06
C VAL A 425 -9.66 -5.66 -25.82
N ASN A 426 -10.31 -4.51 -25.69
CA ASN A 426 -9.79 -3.26 -26.23
C ASN A 426 -8.82 -2.65 -25.21
N MET A 427 -7.57 -2.47 -25.63
CA MET A 427 -6.53 -1.85 -24.82
C MET A 427 -5.96 -0.62 -25.51
N GLU A 428 -5.46 0.29 -24.71
CA GLU A 428 -4.82 1.51 -25.18
C GLU A 428 -3.38 1.23 -25.62
N GLU A 429 -3.04 1.67 -26.81
CA GLU A 429 -1.70 1.65 -27.36
C GLU A 429 -1.25 3.06 -27.67
N GLU A 430 -0.07 3.44 -27.26
CA GLU A 430 0.59 4.67 -27.68
C GLU A 430 1.35 4.39 -28.96
N VAL A 431 1.01 5.12 -30.00
CA VAL A 431 1.67 5.05 -31.29
C VAL A 431 2.12 6.45 -31.67
N ILE A 432 3.38 6.57 -32.09
CA ILE A 432 3.90 7.84 -32.60
C ILE A 432 3.34 8.02 -34.01
N ASP A 433 2.58 9.09 -34.25
CA ASP A 433 2.11 9.43 -35.61
C ASP A 433 3.33 9.71 -36.50
N PRO A 434 3.50 8.93 -37.57
CA PRO A 434 4.64 9.10 -38.47
C PRO A 434 4.62 10.44 -39.22
N GLN A 435 3.49 11.18 -39.21
CA GLN A 435 3.37 12.46 -39.91
C GLN A 435 3.60 13.67 -39.00
N THR A 436 3.10 13.61 -37.76
CA THR A 436 3.19 14.71 -36.79
C THR A 436 4.29 14.50 -35.76
N GLY A 437 4.74 13.26 -35.52
CA GLY A 437 5.68 12.92 -34.45
C GLY A 437 5.05 12.96 -33.05
N GLU A 438 3.75 13.21 -32.96
CA GLU A 438 3.02 13.25 -31.69
C GLU A 438 2.61 11.84 -31.25
N GLU A 439 2.57 11.63 -29.94
CA GLU A 439 2.06 10.39 -29.33
C GLU A 439 0.54 10.39 -29.39
N ILE A 440 -0.03 9.43 -30.11
CA ILE A 440 -1.48 9.23 -30.21
C ILE A 440 -1.86 7.93 -29.51
N ILE A 441 -2.86 8.02 -28.63
CA ILE A 441 -3.46 6.86 -27.99
C ILE A 441 -4.51 6.27 -28.93
N GLN A 442 -4.31 5.05 -29.41
CA GLN A 442 -5.30 4.31 -30.18
C GLN A 442 -5.79 3.08 -29.40
N MET A 443 -7.06 2.73 -29.66
CA MET A 443 -7.64 1.50 -29.09
C MET A 443 -7.35 0.31 -29.99
N VAL A 444 -6.62 -0.66 -29.48
CA VAL A 444 -6.30 -1.91 -30.19
C VAL A 444 -7.00 -3.07 -29.52
N LYS A 445 -7.65 -3.91 -30.33
CA LYS A 445 -8.32 -5.11 -29.86
C LYS A 445 -7.34 -6.28 -29.81
N ILE A 446 -7.08 -6.80 -28.61
CA ILE A 446 -6.23 -7.96 -28.40
C ILE A 446 -7.12 -9.21 -28.40
N PRO A 447 -6.89 -10.18 -29.29
CA PRO A 447 -7.64 -11.44 -29.33
C PRO A 447 -7.32 -12.32 -28.12
N GLN A 448 -8.29 -13.10 -27.66
CA GLN A 448 -8.11 -14.06 -26.56
C GLN A 448 -6.93 -15.02 -26.76
N SER A 449 -6.72 -15.50 -27.98
CA SER A 449 -5.61 -16.40 -28.29
C SER A 449 -4.22 -15.80 -28.03
N VAL A 450 -4.08 -14.48 -28.18
CA VAL A 450 -2.85 -13.76 -27.85
C VAL A 450 -2.69 -13.64 -26.34
N LEU A 451 -3.77 -13.34 -25.60
CA LEU A 451 -3.74 -13.28 -24.13
C LEU A 451 -3.38 -14.64 -23.53
N GLN A 452 -3.90 -15.74 -24.07
CA GLN A 452 -3.53 -17.11 -23.66
C GLN A 452 -2.05 -17.40 -23.88
N GLN A 453 -1.49 -16.97 -25.02
CA GLN A 453 -0.06 -17.14 -25.28
C GLN A 453 0.79 -16.26 -24.34
N LEU A 454 0.37 -15.03 -24.05
CA LEU A 454 1.03 -14.16 -23.10
C LEU A 454 0.99 -14.72 -21.68
N GLN A 455 -0.13 -15.28 -21.24
CA GLN A 455 -0.25 -15.93 -19.93
C GLN A 455 0.77 -17.05 -19.74
N ALA A 456 1.02 -17.84 -20.79
CA ALA A 456 1.98 -18.96 -20.76
C ALA A 456 3.45 -18.49 -20.67
N VAL A 457 3.76 -17.25 -21.07
CA VAL A 457 5.12 -16.79 -21.33
C VAL A 457 5.47 -15.51 -20.60
N ALA A 458 4.49 -14.69 -20.23
CA ALA A 458 4.74 -13.43 -19.55
C ALA A 458 5.36 -13.67 -18.16
N LYS A 459 6.53 -13.10 -17.94
CA LYS A 459 7.11 -12.97 -16.61
C LYS A 459 6.49 -11.75 -15.94
N ILE A 460 5.96 -11.93 -14.75
CA ILE A 460 5.50 -10.84 -13.92
C ILE A 460 6.69 -10.39 -13.08
N ASP A 461 7.11 -9.15 -13.24
CA ASP A 461 8.16 -8.54 -12.42
C ASP A 461 7.56 -7.39 -11.63
N ILE A 462 7.93 -7.32 -10.37
CA ILE A 462 7.52 -6.24 -9.49
C ILE A 462 8.75 -5.43 -9.19
N THR A 463 8.84 -4.30 -9.88
CA THR A 463 9.98 -3.40 -9.72
C THR A 463 9.72 -2.45 -8.57
N PRO A 464 10.42 -2.59 -7.44
CA PRO A 464 10.33 -1.60 -6.38
C PRO A 464 11.07 -0.33 -6.83
N LYS A 465 10.34 0.77 -7.00
CA LYS A 465 10.95 2.09 -7.21
C LYS A 465 11.20 2.73 -5.84
N SER A 466 12.38 2.54 -5.31
CA SER A 466 12.79 3.21 -4.06
C SER A 466 13.09 4.68 -4.32
N VAL A 467 12.63 5.56 -3.43
CA VAL A 467 13.03 6.98 -3.45
C VAL A 467 14.56 7.13 -3.32
N TYR A 468 15.21 6.21 -2.59
CA TYR A 468 16.68 6.20 -2.44
C TYR A 468 17.40 5.66 -3.68
N ASP A 469 16.81 4.70 -4.40
CA ASP A 469 17.35 4.24 -5.68
C ASP A 469 17.28 5.35 -6.72
N ARG A 470 16.22 6.16 -6.69
CA ARG A 470 16.12 7.38 -7.53
C ARG A 470 17.27 8.33 -7.26
N PHE A 471 17.51 8.67 -5.97
CA PHE A 471 18.61 9.57 -5.61
C PHE A 471 19.98 9.00 -5.97
N ALA A 472 20.19 7.69 -5.81
CA ALA A 472 21.41 7.02 -6.21
C ALA A 472 21.55 6.94 -7.74
N GLN A 473 20.46 6.74 -8.47
CA GLN A 473 20.42 6.81 -9.94
C GLN A 473 20.69 8.22 -10.43
N GLU A 474 20.02 9.24 -9.89
CA GLU A 474 20.27 10.65 -10.21
C GLU A 474 21.74 11.02 -9.97
N GLN A 475 22.32 10.66 -8.81
CA GLN A 475 23.73 10.87 -8.54
C GLN A 475 24.65 10.11 -9.50
N THR A 476 24.29 8.90 -9.89
CA THR A 476 25.07 8.11 -10.84
C THR A 476 25.01 8.74 -12.22
N ILE A 477 23.85 9.17 -12.66
CA ILE A 477 23.62 9.85 -13.95
C ILE A 477 24.34 11.21 -13.96
N GLU A 478 24.26 11.96 -12.86
CA GLU A 478 24.98 13.23 -12.69
C GLU A 478 26.51 13.03 -12.74
N ASN A 479 27.03 11.98 -12.09
CA ASN A 479 28.43 11.61 -12.17
C ASN A 479 28.85 11.20 -13.59
N LEU A 480 28.01 10.47 -14.33
CA LEU A 480 28.26 10.10 -15.72
C LEU A 480 28.26 11.34 -16.63
N LEU A 481 27.36 12.31 -16.38
CA LEU A 481 27.36 13.59 -17.07
C LEU A 481 28.65 14.38 -16.78
N MET A 482 29.07 14.47 -15.51
CA MET A 482 30.31 15.14 -15.13
C MET A 482 31.58 14.46 -15.66
N GLN A 483 31.54 13.12 -15.82
CA GLN A 483 32.64 12.37 -16.41
C GLN A 483 32.67 12.42 -17.95
N GLY A 484 31.70 13.12 -18.59
CA GLY A 484 31.66 13.32 -20.04
C GLY A 484 31.14 12.12 -20.83
N PHE A 485 30.45 11.18 -20.18
CA PHE A 485 29.75 10.10 -20.88
C PHE A 485 28.59 10.64 -21.74
N PHE A 486 27.96 11.74 -21.31
CA PHE A 486 26.96 12.47 -22.08
C PHE A 486 27.58 13.80 -22.50
N THR A 487 27.80 13.99 -23.79
CA THR A 487 28.35 15.24 -24.30
C THR A 487 27.23 16.13 -24.83
N ALA A 488 27.23 17.41 -24.43
CA ALA A 488 26.29 18.41 -24.92
C ALA A 488 26.29 18.57 -26.46
N GLN A 489 27.30 18.03 -27.12
CA GLN A 489 27.45 18.05 -28.59
C GLN A 489 26.62 16.95 -29.28
N ARG A 490 26.12 15.95 -28.58
CA ARG A 490 25.29 14.85 -29.11
C ARG A 490 23.89 14.90 -28.50
N VAL A 491 22.98 15.52 -29.24
CA VAL A 491 21.59 15.71 -28.77
C VAL A 491 20.87 14.40 -28.47
N SER A 492 21.21 13.31 -29.16
CA SER A 492 20.66 11.98 -28.87
C SER A 492 21.06 11.44 -27.49
N GLU A 493 22.26 11.76 -27.01
CA GLU A 493 22.73 11.35 -25.67
C GLU A 493 22.07 12.15 -24.56
N LEU A 494 21.79 13.44 -24.80
CA LEU A 494 21.01 14.28 -23.89
C LEU A 494 19.55 13.86 -23.83
N ALA A 495 18.95 13.41 -24.93
CA ALA A 495 17.60 12.87 -24.94
C ALA A 495 17.51 11.60 -24.08
N THR A 496 18.46 10.67 -24.22
CA THR A 496 18.54 9.46 -23.39
C THR A 496 18.77 9.83 -21.91
N TYR A 497 19.57 10.85 -21.61
CA TYR A 497 19.72 11.37 -20.26
C TYR A 497 18.40 11.87 -19.67
N ALA A 498 17.63 12.65 -20.46
CA ALA A 498 16.34 13.17 -20.01
C ALA A 498 15.27 12.08 -19.85
N GLU A 499 15.30 11.03 -20.68
CA GLU A 499 14.39 9.88 -20.58
C GLU A 499 14.64 9.04 -19.30
N VAL A 500 15.88 8.95 -18.85
CA VAL A 500 16.26 8.20 -17.64
C VAL A 500 15.99 9.01 -16.36
N LEU A 501 15.85 10.34 -16.45
CA LEU A 501 15.43 11.16 -15.31
C LEU A 501 13.97 10.85 -14.94
N ASP A 502 13.73 10.70 -13.66
CA ASP A 502 12.37 10.47 -13.13
C ASP A 502 11.51 11.74 -13.23
N ASP A 503 10.18 11.59 -13.41
CA ASP A 503 9.24 12.72 -13.56
C ASP A 503 9.17 13.61 -12.31
N ASP A 504 9.53 13.03 -11.13
CA ASP A 504 9.58 13.73 -9.83
C ASP A 504 10.97 14.30 -9.51
N SER A 505 11.91 14.33 -10.46
CA SER A 505 13.23 14.93 -10.24
C SER A 505 13.12 16.45 -10.03
N VAL A 506 14.09 17.02 -9.30
CA VAL A 506 14.13 18.47 -9.03
C VAL A 506 14.22 19.30 -10.32
N ALA A 507 14.76 18.71 -11.38
CA ALA A 507 14.78 19.33 -12.71
C ALA A 507 13.50 18.93 -13.48
N PRO A 508 12.69 19.88 -13.95
CA PRO A 508 11.47 19.57 -14.69
C PRO A 508 11.80 18.88 -16.02
N LYS A 509 11.60 17.55 -16.07
CA LYS A 509 11.86 16.68 -17.23
C LYS A 509 11.24 17.22 -18.51
N THR A 510 10.00 17.73 -18.42
CA THR A 510 9.29 18.35 -19.53
C THR A 510 10.05 19.52 -20.15
N LYS A 511 10.59 20.42 -19.33
CA LYS A 511 11.39 21.55 -19.81
C LYS A 511 12.72 21.14 -20.43
N ILE A 512 13.33 20.06 -19.91
CA ILE A 512 14.57 19.50 -20.48
C ILE A 512 14.28 18.86 -21.84
N LEU A 513 13.19 18.11 -21.96
CA LEU A 513 12.77 17.51 -23.23
C LEU A 513 12.40 18.58 -24.27
N GLU A 514 11.64 19.61 -23.91
CA GLU A 514 11.33 20.77 -24.75
C GLU A 514 12.61 21.48 -25.24
N ALA A 515 13.57 21.70 -24.34
CA ALA A 515 14.86 22.30 -24.72
C ALA A 515 15.66 21.40 -25.69
N ILE A 516 15.63 20.08 -25.48
CA ILE A 516 16.28 19.11 -26.37
C ILE A 516 15.63 19.08 -27.75
N ASP A 517 14.30 19.12 -27.81
CA ASP A 517 13.57 19.13 -29.08
C ASP A 517 13.81 20.44 -29.84
N HIS A 518 13.88 21.57 -29.16
CA HIS A 518 14.27 22.84 -29.75
C HIS A 518 15.69 22.78 -30.33
N ILE A 519 16.65 22.18 -29.62
CA ILE A 519 18.02 21.99 -30.16
C ILE A 519 18.02 21.05 -31.37
N LYS A 520 17.20 19.98 -31.37
CA LYS A 520 17.04 19.09 -32.54
C LYS A 520 16.49 19.81 -33.75
N GLU A 521 15.49 20.67 -33.58
CA GLU A 521 14.92 21.48 -34.67
C GLU A 521 15.93 22.47 -35.21
N GLU A 522 16.71 23.16 -34.38
CA GLU A 522 17.78 24.03 -34.81
C GLU A 522 18.85 23.28 -35.60
N GLN A 523 19.28 22.12 -35.14
CA GLN A 523 20.26 21.29 -35.86
C GLN A 523 19.70 20.85 -37.23
N ARG A 524 18.42 20.45 -37.33
CA ARG A 524 17.75 20.14 -38.62
C ARG A 524 17.70 21.36 -39.52
N ARG A 525 17.40 22.54 -39.00
CA ARG A 525 17.37 23.80 -39.74
C ARG A 525 18.75 24.17 -40.29
N ILE A 526 19.79 24.07 -39.43
CA ILE A 526 21.17 24.30 -39.86
C ILE A 526 21.61 23.29 -40.91
N ALA A 527 21.28 22.00 -40.76
CA ALA A 527 21.59 20.97 -41.75
C ALA A 527 20.86 21.22 -43.09
N MET A 528 19.61 21.69 -43.09
CA MET A 528 18.88 22.06 -44.31
C MET A 528 19.54 23.27 -44.99
N ILE A 529 19.91 24.31 -44.23
CA ILE A 529 20.60 25.49 -44.79
C ILE A 529 21.95 25.09 -45.37
N GLN A 530 22.70 24.21 -44.71
CA GLN A 530 23.98 23.69 -45.23
C GLN A 530 23.78 22.86 -46.51
N ALA A 531 22.76 22.00 -46.55
CA ALA A 531 22.43 21.23 -47.74
C ALA A 531 21.98 22.13 -48.90
N GLN A 532 21.18 23.18 -48.66
CA GLN A 532 20.82 24.17 -49.66
C GLN A 532 22.04 24.97 -50.14
N ALA A 533 22.92 25.36 -49.22
CA ALA A 533 24.16 26.05 -49.58
C ALA A 533 25.09 25.16 -50.43
N GLN A 534 25.21 23.87 -50.13
CA GLN A 534 25.95 22.92 -50.95
C GLN A 534 25.32 22.71 -52.32
N MET A 535 23.99 22.61 -52.41
CA MET A 535 23.31 22.53 -53.71
C MET A 535 23.46 23.81 -54.51
N MET A 536 23.40 24.99 -53.88
CA MET A 536 23.68 26.26 -54.55
C MET A 536 25.13 26.35 -55.04
N GLN A 537 26.09 25.90 -54.20
CA GLN A 537 27.48 25.82 -54.63
C GLN A 537 27.70 24.85 -55.81
N GLN A 538 27.06 23.69 -55.78
CA GLN A 538 27.11 22.74 -56.92
C GLN A 538 26.46 23.31 -58.16
N ARG A 539 25.31 23.98 -58.05
CA ARG A 539 24.67 24.70 -59.19
C ARG A 539 25.55 25.82 -59.66
N ALA A 540 26.13 26.62 -58.79
CA ALA A 540 27.06 27.67 -59.15
C ALA A 540 28.31 27.13 -59.93
N GLN A 541 28.83 25.96 -59.43
CA GLN A 541 29.94 25.28 -60.13
C GLN A 541 29.52 24.71 -61.51
N GLN A 542 28.30 24.21 -61.68
CA GLN A 542 27.78 23.77 -62.95
C GLN A 542 27.60 24.96 -63.96
N PHE A 543 27.05 26.10 -63.47
CA PHE A 543 26.96 27.32 -64.27
C PHE A 543 28.34 27.89 -64.60
N LEU A 544 29.36 27.75 -63.75
CA LEU A 544 30.74 28.15 -64.01
C LEU A 544 31.38 27.42 -65.21
N MET A 545 30.88 26.21 -65.50
CA MET A 545 31.34 25.44 -66.66
C MET A 545 30.62 25.84 -68.01
N GLU A 546 29.43 26.48 -67.93
CA GLU A 546 28.62 26.79 -69.12
C GLU A 546 28.76 28.24 -69.62
N ASP A 547 29.08 29.23 -68.75
CA ASP A 547 29.20 30.62 -69.20
C ASP A 547 30.17 31.46 -68.30
N PRO A 548 31.38 31.80 -68.80
CA PRO A 548 32.42 32.44 -67.98
C PRO A 548 32.26 33.95 -67.72
N GLU A 549 31.43 34.67 -68.41
CA GLU A 549 31.34 36.15 -68.30
C GLU A 549 30.17 36.69 -67.46
N GLY A 550 29.11 35.89 -67.21
CA GLY A 550 27.95 36.26 -66.37
C GLY A 550 28.13 36.09 -64.88
N GLN A 551 29.25 35.61 -64.43
CA GLN A 551 29.43 34.88 -63.16
C GLN A 551 29.70 35.73 -61.94
N ALA A 552 30.22 36.93 -62.06
CA ALA A 552 30.65 37.71 -60.87
C ALA A 552 29.48 38.38 -60.11
N SER A 553 28.33 38.64 -60.79
CA SER A 553 27.19 39.28 -60.10
C SER A 553 26.29 38.30 -59.38
N MET A 554 26.13 37.05 -59.87
CA MET A 554 25.27 36.04 -59.23
C MET A 554 25.87 35.45 -57.95
N MET A 555 27.21 35.36 -57.88
CA MET A 555 27.86 34.91 -56.61
C MET A 555 27.74 35.92 -55.49
N ALA A 556 27.73 37.22 -55.79
CA ALA A 556 27.55 38.26 -54.77
C ALA A 556 26.11 38.26 -54.22
N ASP A 557 25.11 38.05 -55.08
CA ASP A 557 23.71 37.99 -54.61
C ASP A 557 23.37 36.75 -53.83
N ALA A 558 23.90 35.58 -54.21
CA ALA A 558 23.71 34.34 -53.42
C ALA A 558 24.40 34.36 -52.05
N GLN A 559 25.59 35.01 -51.96
CA GLN A 559 26.26 35.22 -50.68
C GLN A 559 25.52 36.21 -49.78
N MET A 560 24.92 37.27 -50.32
CA MET A 560 24.11 38.24 -49.57
C MET A 560 22.82 37.61 -49.05
N GLN A 561 22.14 36.75 -49.81
CA GLN A 561 20.95 36.02 -49.33
C GLN A 561 21.27 35.03 -48.20
N LEU A 562 22.36 34.31 -48.31
CA LEU A 562 22.82 33.39 -47.25
C LEU A 562 23.23 34.10 -45.95
N MET A 563 23.77 35.34 -46.04
CA MET A 563 24.06 36.16 -44.87
C MET A 563 22.80 36.79 -44.27
N ALA A 564 21.80 37.11 -45.05
CA ALA A 564 20.53 37.64 -44.58
C ALA A 564 19.68 36.57 -43.85
N GLU A 565 19.66 35.33 -44.34
CA GLU A 565 18.98 34.23 -43.66
C GLU A 565 19.68 33.80 -42.36
N ARG A 566 21.00 33.97 -42.25
CA ARG A 566 21.75 33.73 -40.97
C ARG A 566 21.48 34.77 -39.89
N GLN A 567 20.93 35.94 -40.23
CA GLN A 567 20.68 37.05 -39.30
C GLN A 567 19.22 37.19 -38.90
N GLN A 568 18.31 36.33 -39.33
CA GLN A 568 16.94 36.34 -38.80
C GLN A 568 16.90 35.69 -37.41
N PRO A 569 16.58 36.45 -36.36
CA PRO A 569 16.42 35.90 -35.03
C PRO A 569 15.20 34.97 -35.00
N ILE A 570 15.31 33.88 -34.25
CA ILE A 570 14.23 32.95 -34.02
C ILE A 570 13.14 33.69 -33.22
N GLU A 571 11.90 33.69 -33.70
CA GLU A 571 10.78 34.40 -33.03
C GLU A 571 10.63 34.04 -31.53
N GLY A 572 11.09 32.85 -31.10
CA GLY A 572 11.07 32.43 -29.69
C GLY A 572 12.11 33.08 -28.76
N GLU A 573 13.29 33.50 -29.30
CA GLU A 573 14.31 34.16 -28.43
C GLU A 573 13.89 35.58 -28.02
N ALA A 574 13.12 36.28 -28.85
CA ALA A 574 12.63 37.61 -28.51
C ALA A 574 11.57 37.59 -27.38
N GLU A 575 10.76 36.54 -27.29
CA GLU A 575 9.78 36.37 -26.21
C GLU A 575 10.44 35.93 -24.92
N VAL A 576 11.39 35.00 -24.95
CA VAL A 576 12.11 34.51 -23.74
C VAL A 576 12.97 35.62 -23.13
N ILE A 577 13.69 36.40 -23.94
CA ILE A 577 14.48 37.55 -23.47
C ILE A 577 13.57 38.65 -22.90
N ALA A 578 12.39 38.87 -23.49
CA ALA A 578 11.42 39.83 -22.97
C ALA A 578 10.77 39.38 -21.64
N GLU A 579 10.53 38.08 -21.45
CA GLU A 579 10.04 37.53 -20.16
C GLU A 579 11.12 37.54 -19.07
N GLU A 580 12.37 37.20 -19.40
CA GLU A 580 13.49 37.29 -18.43
C GLU A 580 13.77 38.74 -18.00
N GLU A 581 13.73 39.71 -18.91
CA GLU A 581 13.84 41.12 -18.56
C GLU A 581 12.66 41.63 -17.71
N GLN A 582 11.45 41.13 -17.92
CA GLN A 582 10.29 41.45 -17.09
C GLN A 582 10.38 40.83 -15.71
N GLN A 583 10.85 39.58 -15.59
CA GLN A 583 11.07 38.91 -14.30
C GLN A 583 12.23 39.55 -13.52
N ALA A 584 13.32 39.94 -14.17
CA ALA A 584 14.42 40.67 -13.55
C ALA A 584 13.99 42.05 -13.03
N LYS A 585 13.20 42.79 -13.80
CA LYS A 585 12.62 44.08 -13.35
C LYS A 585 11.56 43.96 -12.27
N ALA A 586 10.87 42.81 -12.17
CA ALA A 586 9.94 42.53 -11.09
C ALA A 586 10.67 42.16 -9.78
N ALA A 587 11.78 41.43 -9.88
CA ALA A 587 12.64 41.11 -8.73
C ALA A 587 13.34 42.33 -8.15
N GLU A 588 13.83 43.28 -8.96
CA GLU A 588 14.46 44.52 -8.55
C GLU A 588 13.48 45.54 -7.90
N LYS A 589 12.16 45.35 -8.11
CA LYS A 589 11.13 46.16 -7.42
C LYS A 589 10.64 45.55 -6.12
N ALA A 590 11.05 44.33 -5.78
CA ALA A 590 10.66 43.61 -4.56
C ALA A 590 11.75 43.66 -3.46
N GLU A 591 12.96 44.14 -3.75
CA GLU A 591 13.95 44.61 -2.79
C GLU A 591 13.77 46.15 -2.49
#